data_9c9f1ce7528b4e5ddf8130d97b90f9c1
#
_entry.id   9c9f1ce7528b4e5ddf8130d97b90f9c1
#
_cell.length_a   1.000
_cell.length_b   1.000
_cell.length_c   1.000
_cell.angle_alpha   90.00
_cell.angle_beta   90.00
_cell.angle_gamma   90.00
#
_symmetry.space_group_name_H-M   'P 1'
#
loop_
_entity.id
_entity.type
_entity.pdbx_description
1 polymer ?
#
loop_
_entity_poly.entity_id
_entity_poly.type
_entity_poly.pdbx_seq_one_letter_code
_entity_poly.pdbx_strand_id
1 'polypeptide(L)'
;MNEEKQDCSVNDTSQKVQESDTEKKSDAAKTEEAKPSQEKAQETHHEEKKHDKHHRESEIEDLRNQIQDLQGNVESLKNEYARAYADTQNMRKRLTADFDQQKKYRIQDFALDILPVLDNCERALNQKTEEEAYRKGVQMIYDQLTAALKKEGVIEIDALNQPFDPNLHQALMTEKKEGIQAGMVTEVLQKGYKLKDRLLRAAMVKVSE
;
A
#
# COMPACT_ATOMS: atom_id res chain seq x y z
N MET A 1 25.67 19.98 -12.16
CA MET A 1 26.56 18.88 -12.56
C MET A 1 25.74 17.61 -12.48
N ASN A 2 25.44 17.15 -13.65
CA ASN A 2 24.92 15.83 -14.11
C ASN A 2 23.91 15.04 -13.29
N GLU A 3 22.68 15.17 -13.74
CA GLU A 3 21.58 14.22 -13.62
C GLU A 3 21.87 13.04 -14.58
N GLU A 4 21.99 11.84 -14.08
CA GLU A 4 21.89 10.62 -14.88
C GLU A 4 20.50 10.02 -14.72
N LYS A 5 19.70 10.26 -15.75
CA LYS A 5 18.45 9.53 -16.02
C LYS A 5 18.81 8.15 -16.58
N GLN A 6 18.52 7.08 -15.88
CA GLN A 6 18.49 5.74 -16.42
C GLN A 6 17.07 5.40 -16.89
N ASP A 7 16.88 5.51 -18.20
CA ASP A 7 15.76 4.95 -18.95
C ASP A 7 15.90 3.43 -19.01
N CYS A 8 14.97 2.69 -18.39
CA CYS A 8 14.78 1.27 -18.65
C CYS A 8 13.76 1.10 -19.78
N SER A 9 14.28 1.03 -20.99
CA SER A 9 13.58 0.63 -22.20
C SER A 9 13.25 -0.87 -22.13
N VAL A 10 11.95 -1.18 -22.03
CA VAL A 10 11.42 -2.55 -22.16
C VAL A 10 11.31 -2.87 -23.64
N ASN A 11 12.14 -3.83 -24.07
CA ASN A 11 12.23 -4.33 -25.45
C ASN A 11 11.00 -5.20 -25.77
N ASP A 12 10.17 -4.70 -26.64
CA ASP A 12 9.01 -5.39 -27.27
C ASP A 12 9.54 -6.25 -28.41
N THR A 13 9.60 -7.56 -28.21
CA THR A 13 9.97 -8.50 -29.27
C THR A 13 8.72 -9.26 -29.72
N SER A 14 7.95 -8.62 -30.59
CA SER A 14 6.92 -9.28 -31.39
C SER A 14 7.60 -10.05 -32.54
N GLN A 15 7.77 -11.35 -32.40
CA GLN A 15 8.14 -12.21 -33.53
C GLN A 15 6.92 -12.58 -34.35
N LYS A 16 6.92 -12.01 -35.52
CA LYS A 16 6.07 -12.25 -36.68
C LYS A 16 6.44 -13.61 -37.30
N VAL A 17 5.55 -14.57 -37.23
CA VAL A 17 5.68 -15.82 -38.01
C VAL A 17 5.19 -15.55 -39.42
N GLN A 18 6.10 -15.64 -40.37
CA GLN A 18 5.79 -15.59 -41.81
C GLN A 18 5.41 -16.98 -42.32
N GLU A 19 4.27 -17.06 -42.92
CA GLU A 19 3.87 -18.09 -43.87
C GLU A 19 4.81 -18.05 -45.08
N SER A 20 5.29 -19.19 -45.52
CA SER A 20 5.91 -19.37 -46.82
C SER A 20 5.25 -20.53 -47.55
N ASP A 21 4.32 -20.19 -48.44
CA ASP A 21 3.88 -20.99 -49.56
C ASP A 21 5.06 -21.27 -50.48
N THR A 22 5.23 -22.51 -50.90
CA THR A 22 5.93 -22.82 -52.10
C THR A 22 5.23 -23.99 -52.85
N GLU A 23 4.44 -23.59 -53.82
CA GLU A 23 4.08 -24.42 -54.99
C GLU A 23 5.36 -24.79 -55.77
N LYS A 24 5.43 -26.05 -56.24
CA LYS A 24 6.10 -26.37 -57.50
C LYS A 24 5.43 -27.54 -58.20
N LYS A 25 5.01 -27.23 -59.37
CA LYS A 25 4.49 -27.98 -60.49
C LYS A 25 5.55 -28.85 -61.16
N SER A 26 4.97 -29.84 -61.90
CA SER A 26 5.41 -30.47 -63.16
C SER A 26 6.59 -31.46 -63.08
N ASP A 27 6.65 -32.55 -63.79
CA ASP A 27 6.15 -32.90 -65.12
C ASP A 27 6.13 -34.40 -65.32
N ALA A 28 5.38 -34.80 -66.31
CA ALA A 28 5.15 -36.14 -66.79
C ALA A 28 6.33 -36.74 -67.56
N ALA A 29 6.51 -38.07 -67.47
CA ALA A 29 6.94 -38.88 -68.62
C ALA A 29 6.59 -40.35 -68.43
N LYS A 30 5.98 -40.92 -69.46
CA LYS A 30 5.60 -42.26 -69.85
C LYS A 30 6.78 -43.23 -69.84
N THR A 31 6.53 -44.52 -69.53
CA THR A 31 6.61 -45.66 -70.45
C THR A 31 6.31 -46.98 -69.75
N GLU A 32 5.34 -47.67 -70.13
CA GLU A 32 5.00 -48.98 -70.64
C GLU A 32 5.69 -50.23 -70.06
N GLU A 33 4.82 -51.19 -69.77
CA GLU A 33 4.87 -52.66 -69.86
C GLU A 33 5.66 -53.45 -68.82
N ALA A 34 4.89 -54.18 -67.98
CA ALA A 34 4.77 -55.62 -67.92
C ALA A 34 3.93 -56.11 -66.74
N LYS A 35 2.82 -56.76 -66.98
CA LYS A 35 2.11 -57.62 -66.05
C LYS A 35 2.72 -59.06 -66.26
N PRO A 36 2.59 -60.07 -65.29
CA PRO A 36 1.72 -60.17 -64.13
C PRO A 36 2.41 -60.83 -62.89
N SER A 37 2.00 -60.50 -61.73
CA SER A 37 1.98 -61.30 -60.53
C SER A 37 1.32 -60.53 -59.38
N GLN A 38 0.05 -60.33 -59.47
CA GLN A 38 -0.74 -59.61 -58.45
C GLN A 38 -1.80 -60.56 -57.91
N GLU A 39 -1.50 -61.22 -56.82
CA GLU A 39 -2.57 -61.73 -55.96
C GLU A 39 -2.15 -61.96 -54.49
N LYS A 40 -0.84 -61.90 -54.13
CA LYS A 40 -0.40 -62.12 -52.74
C LYS A 40 0.20 -60.85 -52.07
N ALA A 41 0.35 -59.70 -52.81
CA ALA A 41 0.91 -58.47 -52.27
C ALA A 41 -0.15 -57.47 -51.78
N GLN A 42 -1.44 -57.68 -52.00
CA GLN A 42 -2.52 -56.78 -51.66
C GLN A 42 -3.06 -56.98 -50.24
N GLU A 43 -2.97 -58.14 -49.63
CA GLU A 43 -3.45 -58.37 -48.26
C GLU A 43 -2.49 -57.87 -47.20
N THR A 44 -1.18 -58.01 -47.40
CA THR A 44 -0.17 -57.54 -46.46
C THR A 44 -0.10 -55.96 -46.40
N HIS A 45 -0.29 -55.28 -47.50
CA HIS A 45 -0.31 -53.81 -47.57
C HIS A 45 -1.58 -53.18 -46.98
N HIS A 46 -2.65 -53.95 -46.82
CA HIS A 46 -3.91 -53.44 -46.27
C HIS A 46 -3.90 -53.57 -44.71
N GLU A 47 -3.22 -54.52 -44.15
CA GLU A 47 -3.03 -54.67 -42.71
C GLU A 47 -2.00 -53.66 -42.14
N GLU A 48 -0.87 -53.44 -42.83
CA GLU A 48 0.09 -52.43 -42.44
C GLU A 48 -0.51 -51.01 -42.44
N LYS A 49 -1.30 -50.68 -43.45
CA LYS A 49 -1.99 -49.37 -43.54
C LYS A 49 -3.05 -49.19 -42.44
N LYS A 50 -3.71 -50.24 -41.98
CA LYS A 50 -4.66 -50.20 -40.89
C LYS A 50 -3.96 -50.02 -39.54
N HIS A 51 -2.82 -50.72 -39.35
CA HIS A 51 -2.04 -50.59 -38.12
C HIS A 51 -1.42 -49.20 -37.97
N ASP A 52 -0.89 -48.64 -39.07
CA ASP A 52 -0.33 -47.28 -39.12
C ASP A 52 -1.41 -46.22 -38.88
N LYS A 53 -2.62 -46.43 -39.36
CA LYS A 53 -3.73 -45.54 -39.14
C LYS A 53 -4.20 -45.54 -37.69
N HIS A 54 -4.26 -46.69 -37.06
CA HIS A 54 -4.68 -46.80 -35.65
C HIS A 54 -3.63 -46.23 -34.71
N HIS A 55 -2.33 -46.34 -35.02
CA HIS A 55 -1.26 -45.72 -34.25
C HIS A 55 -1.31 -44.19 -34.32
N ARG A 56 -1.56 -43.63 -35.51
CA ARG A 56 -1.70 -42.18 -35.70
C ARG A 56 -2.96 -41.60 -35.01
N GLU A 57 -4.05 -42.36 -35.02
CA GLU A 57 -5.28 -41.98 -34.32
C GLU A 57 -5.05 -41.92 -32.79
N SER A 58 -4.30 -42.90 -32.24
CA SER A 58 -3.90 -42.89 -30.82
C SER A 58 -2.97 -41.75 -30.48
N GLU A 59 -1.96 -41.45 -31.30
CA GLU A 59 -1.07 -40.27 -31.07
C GLU A 59 -1.83 -38.96 -31.12
N ILE A 60 -2.80 -38.83 -32.02
CA ILE A 60 -3.63 -37.60 -32.12
C ILE A 60 -4.49 -37.44 -30.85
N GLU A 61 -5.01 -38.52 -30.31
CA GLU A 61 -5.81 -38.50 -29.09
C GLU A 61 -4.95 -38.14 -27.86
N ASP A 62 -3.74 -38.71 -27.77
CA ASP A 62 -2.77 -38.36 -26.71
C ASP A 62 -2.35 -36.88 -26.78
N LEU A 63 -2.06 -36.38 -27.98
CA LEU A 63 -1.74 -34.98 -28.19
C LEU A 63 -2.91 -34.03 -27.83
N ARG A 64 -4.14 -34.44 -28.15
CA ARG A 64 -5.33 -33.66 -27.74
C ARG A 64 -5.49 -33.60 -26.24
N ASN A 65 -5.28 -34.71 -25.55
CA ASN A 65 -5.32 -34.79 -24.11
C ASN A 65 -4.23 -33.88 -23.49
N GLN A 66 -2.99 -33.95 -24.01
CA GLN A 66 -1.91 -33.07 -23.58
C GLN A 66 -2.23 -31.56 -23.80
N ILE A 67 -2.84 -31.23 -24.95
CA ILE A 67 -3.26 -29.83 -25.22
C ILE A 67 -4.33 -29.40 -24.23
N GLN A 68 -5.28 -30.26 -23.91
CA GLN A 68 -6.33 -29.97 -22.95
C GLN A 68 -5.77 -29.75 -21.54
N ASP A 69 -4.85 -30.59 -21.10
CA ASP A 69 -4.18 -30.49 -19.82
C ASP A 69 -3.33 -29.21 -19.74
N LEU A 70 -2.58 -28.91 -20.80
CA LEU A 70 -1.80 -27.69 -20.89
C LEU A 70 -2.67 -26.43 -20.88
N GLN A 71 -3.82 -26.46 -21.56
CA GLN A 71 -4.79 -25.36 -21.55
C GLN A 71 -5.36 -25.15 -20.14
N GLY A 72 -5.70 -26.24 -19.42
CA GLY A 72 -6.15 -26.20 -18.04
C GLY A 72 -5.09 -25.59 -17.11
N ASN A 73 -3.83 -26.02 -17.26
CA ASN A 73 -2.71 -25.49 -16.50
C ASN A 73 -2.48 -24.00 -16.78
N VAL A 74 -2.56 -23.58 -18.04
CA VAL A 74 -2.42 -22.14 -18.42
C VAL A 74 -3.54 -21.31 -17.82
N GLU A 75 -4.77 -21.81 -17.82
CA GLU A 75 -5.90 -21.09 -17.21
C GLU A 75 -5.75 -20.99 -15.68
N SER A 76 -5.37 -22.06 -15.02
CA SER A 76 -5.06 -22.09 -13.58
C SER A 76 -3.98 -21.07 -13.24
N LEU A 77 -2.84 -21.11 -13.95
CA LEU A 77 -1.74 -20.16 -13.74
C LEU A 77 -2.13 -18.71 -14.00
N LYS A 78 -2.96 -18.45 -15.00
CA LYS A 78 -3.49 -17.10 -15.25
C LYS A 78 -4.35 -16.61 -14.08
N ASN A 79 -5.20 -17.48 -13.55
CA ASN A 79 -6.05 -17.14 -12.43
C ASN A 79 -5.23 -16.91 -11.14
N GLU A 80 -4.22 -17.75 -10.90
CA GLU A 80 -3.30 -17.57 -9.78
C GLU A 80 -2.49 -16.26 -9.90
N TYR A 81 -1.99 -15.97 -11.10
CA TYR A 81 -1.28 -14.73 -11.38
C TYR A 81 -2.18 -13.50 -11.16
N ALA A 82 -3.41 -13.54 -11.68
CA ALA A 82 -4.37 -12.45 -11.50
C ALA A 82 -4.69 -12.20 -10.03
N ARG A 83 -4.84 -13.28 -9.25
CA ARG A 83 -5.05 -13.22 -7.80
C ARG A 83 -3.84 -12.63 -7.08
N ALA A 84 -2.65 -13.17 -7.34
CA ALA A 84 -1.41 -12.67 -6.74
C ALA A 84 -1.14 -11.20 -7.10
N TYR A 85 -1.46 -10.80 -8.31
CA TYR A 85 -1.36 -9.40 -8.74
C TYR A 85 -2.33 -8.50 -7.97
N ALA A 86 -3.60 -8.91 -7.83
CA ALA A 86 -4.59 -8.17 -7.05
C ALA A 86 -4.18 -8.06 -5.57
N ASP A 87 -3.69 -9.14 -4.96
CA ASP A 87 -3.19 -9.16 -3.59
C ASP A 87 -1.99 -8.21 -3.41
N THR A 88 -1.07 -8.20 -4.37
CA THR A 88 0.08 -7.28 -4.38
C THR A 88 -0.37 -5.83 -4.47
N GLN A 89 -1.36 -5.51 -5.32
CA GLN A 89 -1.92 -4.16 -5.43
C GLN A 89 -2.60 -3.72 -4.14
N ASN A 90 -3.36 -4.60 -3.50
CA ASN A 90 -4.02 -4.32 -2.23
C ASN A 90 -2.98 -4.09 -1.10
N MET A 91 -1.95 -4.93 -1.05
CA MET A 91 -0.84 -4.79 -0.10
C MET A 91 -0.11 -3.45 -0.30
N ARG A 92 0.18 -3.08 -1.55
CA ARG A 92 0.82 -1.80 -1.88
C ARG A 92 -0.01 -0.61 -1.44
N LYS A 93 -1.33 -0.63 -1.69
CA LYS A 93 -2.24 0.44 -1.22
C LYS A 93 -2.23 0.56 0.30
N ARG A 94 -2.30 -0.58 1.01
CA ARG A 94 -2.25 -0.59 2.48
C ARG A 94 -0.94 -0.04 3.01
N LEU A 95 0.20 -0.53 2.48
CA LEU A 95 1.51 -0.06 2.90
C LEU A 95 1.71 1.44 2.66
N THR A 96 1.20 1.97 1.54
CA THR A 96 1.27 3.41 1.26
C THR A 96 0.45 4.20 2.29
N ALA A 97 -0.77 3.75 2.60
CA ALA A 97 -1.60 4.41 3.60
C ALA A 97 -0.97 4.35 5.01
N ASP A 98 -0.43 3.20 5.40
CA ASP A 98 0.27 3.02 6.68
C ASP A 98 1.52 3.92 6.76
N PHE A 99 2.28 4.01 5.67
CA PHE A 99 3.45 4.88 5.60
C PHE A 99 3.08 6.36 5.73
N ASP A 100 2.04 6.80 5.04
CA ASP A 100 1.56 8.18 5.14
C ASP A 100 1.07 8.49 6.56
N GLN A 101 0.41 7.54 7.21
CA GLN A 101 -0.02 7.67 8.60
C GLN A 101 1.18 7.74 9.55
N GLN A 102 2.17 6.87 9.41
CA GLN A 102 3.40 6.89 10.20
C GLN A 102 4.17 8.20 10.00
N LYS A 103 4.29 8.67 8.76
CA LYS A 103 4.92 9.95 8.44
C LYS A 103 4.18 11.13 9.09
N LYS A 104 2.83 11.07 9.12
CA LYS A 104 1.99 12.11 9.72
C LYS A 104 2.19 12.25 11.24
N TYR A 105 2.40 11.12 11.94
CA TYR A 105 2.48 11.09 13.41
C TYR A 105 3.87 10.70 13.94
N ARG A 106 4.90 10.75 13.10
CA ARG A 106 6.28 10.34 13.44
C ARG A 106 6.82 10.99 14.72
N ILE A 107 6.44 12.23 14.99
CA ILE A 107 6.95 13.00 16.13
C ILE A 107 6.09 12.87 17.39
N GLN A 108 5.04 12.02 17.37
CA GLN A 108 4.10 11.92 18.49
C GLN A 108 4.79 11.60 19.79
N ASP A 109 5.63 10.56 19.82
CA ASP A 109 6.31 10.09 21.03
C ASP A 109 7.28 11.16 21.54
N PHE A 110 8.06 11.76 20.64
CA PHE A 110 8.94 12.87 21.00
C PHE A 110 8.15 14.08 21.55
N ALA A 111 7.02 14.40 20.96
CA ALA A 111 6.19 15.50 21.48
C ALA A 111 5.66 15.20 22.90
N LEU A 112 5.23 13.95 23.16
CA LEU A 112 4.79 13.53 24.48
C LEU A 112 5.90 13.65 25.54
N ASP A 113 7.14 13.32 25.18
CA ASP A 113 8.30 13.41 26.09
C ASP A 113 8.69 14.88 26.38
N ILE A 114 8.43 15.78 25.45
CA ILE A 114 8.73 17.21 25.58
C ILE A 114 7.67 17.98 26.37
N LEU A 115 6.39 17.56 26.35
CA LEU A 115 5.31 18.25 27.05
C LEU A 115 5.57 18.47 28.55
N PRO A 116 6.14 17.50 29.33
CA PRO A 116 6.49 17.73 30.74
C PRO A 116 7.53 18.83 30.93
N VAL A 117 8.46 19.00 29.99
CA VAL A 117 9.47 20.07 30.05
C VAL A 117 8.77 21.42 29.88
N LEU A 118 7.82 21.52 28.96
CA LEU A 118 7.02 22.72 28.76
C LEU A 118 6.21 23.06 30.02
N ASP A 119 5.56 22.08 30.66
CA ASP A 119 4.84 22.23 31.91
C ASP A 119 5.74 22.74 33.03
N ASN A 120 6.99 22.26 33.12
CA ASN A 120 7.97 22.71 34.10
C ASN A 120 8.39 24.18 33.86
N CYS A 121 8.59 24.57 32.60
CA CYS A 121 8.86 25.97 32.26
C CYS A 121 7.67 26.87 32.65
N GLU A 122 6.45 26.43 32.37
CA GLU A 122 5.24 27.17 32.74
C GLU A 122 5.09 27.33 34.24
N ARG A 123 5.35 26.25 35.00
CA ARG A 123 5.36 26.30 36.47
C ARG A 123 6.41 27.26 37.01
N ALA A 124 7.64 27.26 36.42
CA ALA A 124 8.70 28.15 36.81
C ALA A 124 8.33 29.63 36.53
N LEU A 125 7.64 29.94 35.43
CA LEU A 125 7.16 31.25 35.10
C LEU A 125 6.06 31.76 36.06
N ASN A 126 5.22 30.84 36.57
CA ASN A 126 4.15 31.15 37.50
C ASN A 126 4.65 31.39 38.94
N GLN A 127 5.91 31.04 39.26
CA GLN A 127 6.52 31.32 40.57
C GLN A 127 6.92 32.83 40.65
N LYS A 128 6.68 33.40 41.81
CA LYS A 128 7.12 34.76 42.12
C LYS A 128 8.62 34.77 42.36
N THR A 129 9.40 35.17 41.38
CA THR A 129 10.85 35.31 41.46
C THR A 129 11.19 36.83 41.36
N GLU A 130 12.07 37.30 42.21
CA GLU A 130 12.50 38.74 42.20
C GLU A 130 13.47 39.04 41.05
N GLU A 131 14.03 37.99 40.38
CA GLU A 131 14.97 38.16 39.27
C GLU A 131 14.25 38.20 37.92
N GLU A 132 13.95 39.38 37.41
CA GLU A 132 13.33 39.59 36.09
C GLU A 132 14.14 38.97 34.93
N ALA A 133 15.49 39.00 35.03
CA ALA A 133 16.37 38.46 34.02
C ALA A 133 16.21 36.93 33.87
N TYR A 134 16.08 36.20 34.99
CA TYR A 134 15.84 34.75 35.00
C TYR A 134 14.47 34.43 34.39
N ARG A 135 13.42 35.16 34.80
CA ARG A 135 12.07 35.00 34.28
C ARG A 135 12.02 35.21 32.77
N LYS A 136 12.67 36.23 32.28
CA LYS A 136 12.77 36.54 30.85
C LYS A 136 13.51 35.44 30.10
N GLY A 137 14.58 34.87 30.66
CA GLY A 137 15.30 33.73 30.08
C GLY A 137 14.41 32.51 29.93
N VAL A 138 13.67 32.12 30.99
CA VAL A 138 12.74 30.97 30.93
C VAL A 138 11.60 31.24 29.95
N GLN A 139 11.08 32.46 29.88
CA GLN A 139 10.06 32.83 28.90
C GLN A 139 10.55 32.64 27.45
N MET A 140 11.78 33.06 27.15
CA MET A 140 12.37 32.85 25.81
C MET A 140 12.51 31.37 25.45
N ILE A 141 12.88 30.51 26.42
CA ILE A 141 12.97 29.05 26.22
C ILE A 141 11.57 28.48 25.94
N TYR A 142 10.59 28.87 26.72
CA TYR A 142 9.18 28.47 26.54
C TYR A 142 8.65 28.84 25.15
N ASP A 143 8.86 30.11 24.75
CA ASP A 143 8.40 30.61 23.45
C ASP A 143 9.07 29.89 22.29
N GLN A 144 10.39 29.62 22.37
CA GLN A 144 11.12 28.87 21.34
C GLN A 144 10.64 27.41 21.25
N LEU A 145 10.43 26.75 22.37
CA LEU A 145 9.94 25.37 22.42
C LEU A 145 8.52 25.26 21.85
N THR A 146 7.64 26.16 22.27
CA THR A 146 6.27 26.25 21.75
C THR A 146 6.25 26.53 20.24
N ALA A 147 7.11 27.43 19.75
CA ALA A 147 7.24 27.71 18.33
C ALA A 147 7.76 26.51 17.54
N ALA A 148 8.70 25.74 18.09
CA ALA A 148 9.20 24.53 17.47
C ALA A 148 8.12 23.44 17.38
N LEU A 149 7.39 23.19 18.45
CA LEU A 149 6.27 22.26 18.49
C LEU A 149 5.16 22.64 17.50
N LYS A 150 4.85 23.94 17.41
CA LYS A 150 3.84 24.47 16.48
C LYS A 150 4.24 24.28 15.01
N LYS A 151 5.53 24.39 14.66
CA LYS A 151 6.03 24.10 13.30
C LYS A 151 5.78 22.64 12.90
N GLU A 152 5.87 21.72 13.85
CA GLU A 152 5.62 20.30 13.64
C GLU A 152 4.11 19.94 13.67
N GLY A 153 3.25 20.92 13.94
CA GLY A 153 1.80 20.76 13.97
C GLY A 153 1.24 20.34 15.32
N VAL A 154 2.01 20.49 16.40
CA VAL A 154 1.51 20.38 17.77
C VAL A 154 0.87 21.71 18.16
N ILE A 155 -0.41 21.68 18.53
CA ILE A 155 -1.21 22.86 18.83
C ILE A 155 -1.80 22.72 20.24
N GLU A 156 -1.73 23.78 21.03
CA GLU A 156 -2.38 23.88 22.33
C GLU A 156 -3.90 23.87 22.15
N ILE A 157 -4.60 23.20 23.07
CA ILE A 157 -6.06 23.18 23.13
C ILE A 157 -6.50 24.34 24.00
N ASP A 158 -7.17 25.32 23.38
CA ASP A 158 -7.77 26.44 24.11
C ASP A 158 -9.03 25.94 24.83
N ALA A 159 -8.91 25.73 26.13
CA ALA A 159 -9.98 25.20 26.94
C ALA A 159 -10.63 26.25 27.84
N LEU A 160 -9.93 27.34 28.14
CA LEU A 160 -10.42 28.33 29.09
C LEU A 160 -11.69 29.02 28.58
N ASN A 161 -12.72 29.10 29.42
CA ASN A 161 -14.04 29.69 29.10
C ASN A 161 -14.76 28.98 27.91
N GLN A 162 -14.36 27.78 27.55
CA GLN A 162 -15.04 26.97 26.55
C GLN A 162 -15.97 25.94 27.22
N PRO A 163 -16.99 25.44 26.52
CA PRO A 163 -17.80 24.35 27.01
C PRO A 163 -16.92 23.09 27.17
N PHE A 164 -17.19 22.33 28.21
CA PHE A 164 -16.45 21.10 28.46
C PHE A 164 -16.71 20.06 27.35
N ASP A 165 -15.65 19.58 26.72
CA ASP A 165 -15.69 18.50 25.73
C ASP A 165 -14.91 17.29 26.27
N PRO A 166 -15.56 16.13 26.54
CA PRO A 166 -14.92 14.91 27.03
C PRO A 166 -13.82 14.35 26.13
N ASN A 167 -13.83 14.70 24.84
CA ASN A 167 -12.81 14.23 23.88
C ASN A 167 -11.51 15.03 23.97
N LEU A 168 -11.53 16.25 24.47
CA LEU A 168 -10.40 17.18 24.51
C LEU A 168 -9.99 17.55 25.94
N HIS A 169 -10.91 17.47 26.89
CA HIS A 169 -10.75 17.95 28.25
C HIS A 169 -10.94 16.81 29.25
N GLN A 170 -10.18 16.87 30.34
CA GLN A 170 -10.33 15.99 31.50
C GLN A 170 -10.68 16.85 32.71
N ALA A 171 -11.92 16.74 33.21
CA ALA A 171 -12.35 17.42 34.43
C ALA A 171 -11.74 16.72 35.64
N LEU A 172 -10.96 17.48 36.43
CA LEU A 172 -10.41 17.01 37.71
C LEU A 172 -11.26 17.46 38.89
N MET A 173 -11.82 18.64 38.81
CA MET A 173 -12.63 19.26 39.88
C MET A 173 -13.80 20.00 39.31
N THR A 174 -14.87 20.11 40.10
CA THR A 174 -15.99 21.00 39.86
C THR A 174 -15.95 22.14 40.85
N GLU A 175 -16.30 23.36 40.42
CA GLU A 175 -16.32 24.57 41.21
C GLU A 175 -17.56 25.37 40.90
N LYS A 176 -18.23 25.86 41.94
CA LYS A 176 -19.33 26.85 41.76
C LYS A 176 -18.73 28.24 41.61
N LYS A 177 -18.86 28.82 40.43
CA LYS A 177 -18.39 30.18 40.17
C LYS A 177 -19.56 31.04 39.72
N GLU A 178 -19.85 32.09 40.47
CA GLU A 178 -20.93 33.01 40.15
C GLU A 178 -20.71 33.67 38.81
N GLY A 179 -21.72 33.69 37.97
CA GLY A 179 -21.69 34.32 36.64
C GLY A 179 -21.22 33.44 35.49
N ILE A 180 -20.89 32.16 35.73
CA ILE A 180 -20.50 31.18 34.71
C ILE A 180 -21.58 30.09 34.60
N GLN A 181 -21.97 29.75 33.38
CA GLN A 181 -22.94 28.67 33.14
C GLN A 181 -22.35 27.32 33.54
N ALA A 182 -23.20 26.41 34.03
CA ALA A 182 -22.80 25.02 34.34
C ALA A 182 -22.24 24.34 33.09
N GLY A 183 -21.19 23.54 33.28
CA GLY A 183 -20.53 22.83 32.20
C GLY A 183 -19.46 23.64 31.44
N MET A 184 -19.10 24.83 31.90
CA MET A 184 -18.01 25.63 31.30
C MET A 184 -16.70 25.41 32.03
N VAL A 185 -15.59 25.46 31.32
CA VAL A 185 -14.23 25.38 31.90
C VAL A 185 -13.91 26.70 32.60
N THR A 186 -13.67 26.62 33.89
CA THR A 186 -13.38 27.81 34.75
C THR A 186 -11.88 28.07 34.90
N GLU A 187 -11.06 27.03 34.86
CA GLU A 187 -9.61 27.12 35.00
C GLU A 187 -8.94 25.95 34.28
N VAL A 188 -7.77 26.21 33.70
CA VAL A 188 -6.92 25.17 33.11
C VAL A 188 -5.76 24.85 34.06
N LEU A 189 -5.76 23.69 34.65
CA LEU A 189 -4.71 23.24 35.57
C LEU A 189 -3.47 22.75 34.83
N GLN A 190 -3.69 22.10 33.67
CA GLN A 190 -2.62 21.63 32.79
C GLN A 190 -3.08 21.73 31.33
N LYS A 191 -2.28 22.34 30.51
CA LYS A 191 -2.61 22.55 29.09
C LYS A 191 -2.69 21.25 28.31
N GLY A 192 -3.67 21.12 27.44
CA GLY A 192 -3.83 20.04 26.50
C GLY A 192 -3.16 20.35 25.16
N TYR A 193 -2.75 19.29 24.46
CA TYR A 193 -2.11 19.43 23.17
C TYR A 193 -2.63 18.40 22.17
N LYS A 194 -2.71 18.79 20.90
CA LYS A 194 -3.04 17.92 19.77
C LYS A 194 -1.98 18.02 18.69
N LEU A 195 -1.68 16.90 18.05
CA LEU A 195 -0.82 16.83 16.86
C LEU A 195 -1.73 16.69 15.63
N LYS A 196 -1.87 17.79 14.89
CA LYS A 196 -2.79 17.88 13.75
C LYS A 196 -4.23 17.55 14.21
N ASP A 197 -4.75 16.39 13.85
CA ASP A 197 -6.08 15.86 14.17
C ASP A 197 -6.09 14.85 15.34
N ARG A 198 -4.91 14.45 15.85
CA ARG A 198 -4.78 13.46 16.91
C ARG A 198 -4.52 14.11 18.26
N LEU A 199 -5.32 13.76 19.27
CA LEU A 199 -5.08 14.16 20.65
C LEU A 199 -3.79 13.53 21.17
N LEU A 200 -2.85 14.36 21.69
CA LEU A 200 -1.66 13.92 22.42
C LEU A 200 -1.94 13.79 23.91
N ARG A 201 -2.53 14.85 24.49
CA ARG A 201 -2.86 14.95 25.90
C ARG A 201 -4.10 15.86 26.09
N ALA A 202 -5.09 15.37 26.80
CA ALA A 202 -6.24 16.18 27.18
C ALA A 202 -5.84 17.33 28.12
N ALA A 203 -6.54 18.47 28.02
CA ALA A 203 -6.37 19.54 28.98
C ALA A 203 -7.01 19.15 30.32
N MET A 204 -6.27 19.28 31.42
CA MET A 204 -6.83 19.08 32.75
C MET A 204 -7.47 20.38 33.24
N VAL A 205 -8.76 20.33 33.50
CA VAL A 205 -9.58 21.52 33.71
C VAL A 205 -10.43 21.42 34.98
N LYS A 206 -10.81 22.59 35.53
CA LYS A 206 -11.94 22.71 36.44
C LYS A 206 -13.17 23.12 35.65
N VAL A 207 -14.32 22.58 36.01
CA VAL A 207 -15.61 22.79 35.34
C VAL A 207 -16.59 23.43 36.31
N SER A 208 -17.39 24.42 35.85
CA SER A 208 -18.45 24.99 36.65
C SER A 208 -19.60 24.02 36.82
N GLU A 209 -20.12 23.94 38.06
CA GLU A 209 -21.33 23.18 38.42
C GLU A 209 -22.58 24.05 38.29
#